data_4f7dba02a183236e20beccf07cd36168
#
_entry.id   4f7dba02a183236e20beccf07cd36168
#
_cell.length_a   1.000
_cell.length_b   1.000
_cell.length_c   1.000
_cell.angle_alpha   90.00
_cell.angle_beta   90.00
_cell.angle_gamma   90.00
#
_symmetry.space_group_name_H-M   'P 1'
#
loop_
_entity.id
_entity.type
_entity.pdbx_description
1 polymer ?
#
loop_
_entity_poly.entity_id
_entity_poly.type
_entity_poly.pdbx_seq_one_letter_code
_entity_poly.pdbx_strand_id
1 'polypeptide(L)'
;MNIVSPSPLGHVRITLEEDEVIHVLHSKSILAYNGSPLGREDKLMGIGGAFRKKKWIRSRLQGPSSFLLGLPAGYSFQALDIGEGSNLLFDFQHVVFFSEGMNARSKVLKLKTAWITKELIRVKFSGPGKLGVITVGDLATMQLDPEIPLFVDKSALVAYPEDASIHLTVYGNSLASQHMNVQWKLKGSGPVLIQTGSQDRQLEAKLSEDGWFKRLLRELLPFGSVYIK
;
A
#
# COMPACT_ATOMS: atom_id res chain seq x y z
N MET A 1 -17.10 -11.00 11.50
CA MET A 1 -16.39 -9.71 11.72
C MET A 1 -17.27 -8.56 11.28
N ASN A 2 -17.57 -7.66 12.16
CA ASN A 2 -18.31 -6.43 11.87
C ASN A 2 -17.34 -5.23 11.88
N ILE A 3 -17.39 -4.42 10.83
CA ILE A 3 -16.53 -3.25 10.66
C ILE A 3 -17.42 -2.03 10.52
N VAL A 4 -17.29 -1.10 11.44
CA VAL A 4 -18.00 0.17 11.42
C VAL A 4 -16.97 1.27 11.26
N SER A 5 -17.01 1.95 10.12
CA SER A 5 -16.24 3.15 9.84
C SER A 5 -17.16 4.35 9.89
N PRO A 6 -17.24 5.07 11.01
CA PRO A 6 -17.97 6.33 11.01
C PRO A 6 -17.17 7.34 10.19
N SER A 7 -17.67 7.65 9.00
CA SER A 7 -17.18 8.79 8.21
C SER A 7 -17.44 10.09 8.98
N PRO A 8 -16.57 11.06 9.04
CA PRO A 8 -15.19 11.31 8.60
C PRO A 8 -14.18 11.36 9.77
N LEU A 9 -14.35 10.56 10.78
CA LEU A 9 -13.69 10.70 12.07
C LEU A 9 -12.55 9.69 12.24
N GLY A 10 -11.42 9.88 11.64
CA GLY A 10 -10.09 9.38 12.06
C GLY A 10 -9.94 8.02 12.76
N HIS A 11 -10.98 7.17 12.81
CA HIS A 11 -10.91 5.84 13.42
C HIS A 11 -11.89 4.84 12.80
N VAL A 12 -11.57 3.56 12.95
CA VAL A 12 -12.42 2.43 12.55
C VAL A 12 -12.61 1.52 13.75
N ARG A 13 -13.86 1.11 14.03
CA ARG A 13 -14.17 0.09 15.02
C ARG A 13 -14.31 -1.26 14.32
N ILE A 14 -13.58 -2.25 14.80
CA ILE A 14 -13.63 -3.64 14.33
C ILE A 14 -14.06 -4.52 15.50
N THR A 15 -15.08 -5.34 15.28
CA THR A 15 -15.56 -6.35 16.23
C THR A 15 -15.34 -7.72 15.63
N LEU A 16 -14.67 -8.58 16.37
CA LEU A 16 -14.39 -9.98 16.03
C LEU A 16 -15.32 -10.90 16.80
N GLU A 17 -15.93 -11.85 16.10
CA GLU A 17 -16.70 -12.95 16.69
C GLU A 17 -15.79 -14.04 17.22
N GLU A 18 -16.34 -15.08 17.89
CA GLU A 18 -15.59 -16.04 18.71
C GLU A 18 -14.44 -16.76 17.95
N ASP A 19 -14.66 -17.13 16.70
CA ASP A 19 -13.67 -17.88 15.90
C ASP A 19 -12.86 -16.99 14.95
N GLU A 20 -13.04 -15.67 15.02
CA GLU A 20 -12.40 -14.78 14.09
C GLU A 20 -11.04 -14.32 14.59
N VAL A 21 -10.06 -14.40 13.72
CA VAL A 21 -8.68 -13.97 13.99
C VAL A 21 -8.17 -13.10 12.85
N ILE A 22 -7.54 -12.00 13.22
CA ILE A 22 -6.88 -11.10 12.27
C ILE A 22 -5.46 -10.76 12.70
N HIS A 23 -4.68 -10.34 11.74
CA HIS A 23 -3.32 -9.85 11.93
C HIS A 23 -3.25 -8.36 11.60
N VAL A 24 -3.08 -7.51 12.61
CA VAL A 24 -2.89 -6.07 12.45
C VAL A 24 -1.41 -5.78 12.24
N LEU A 25 -1.06 -5.15 11.10
CA LEU A 25 0.32 -4.90 10.69
C LEU A 25 0.94 -3.65 11.34
N HIS A 26 0.08 -2.74 11.79
CA HIS A 26 0.49 -1.50 12.44
C HIS A 26 -0.06 -1.45 13.86
N SER A 27 0.50 -2.26 14.76
CA SER A 27 0.02 -2.40 16.15
C SER A 27 -0.11 -1.08 16.90
N LYS A 28 0.70 -0.07 16.55
CA LYS A 28 0.63 1.28 17.13
C LYS A 28 -0.64 2.04 16.74
N SER A 29 -1.34 1.63 15.69
CA SER A 29 -2.62 2.23 15.30
C SER A 29 -3.80 1.74 16.13
N ILE A 30 -3.62 0.70 16.98
CA ILE A 30 -4.64 0.22 17.90
C ILE A 30 -4.74 1.21 19.06
N LEU A 31 -5.81 2.01 19.07
CA LEU A 31 -6.05 3.03 20.09
C LEU A 31 -6.68 2.46 21.36
N ALA A 32 -7.55 1.46 21.19
CA ALA A 32 -8.25 0.79 22.29
C ALA A 32 -8.52 -0.67 21.91
N TYR A 33 -8.50 -1.54 22.90
CA TYR A 33 -8.80 -2.94 22.77
C TYR A 33 -9.70 -3.39 23.93
N ASN A 34 -10.79 -4.07 23.59
CA ASN A 34 -11.72 -4.67 24.54
C ASN A 34 -11.87 -6.15 24.20
N GLY A 35 -11.34 -7.02 25.04
CA GLY A 35 -11.32 -8.47 24.88
C GLY A 35 -10.42 -9.13 25.91
N SER A 36 -10.29 -10.45 25.83
CA SER A 36 -9.37 -11.17 26.70
C SER A 36 -7.92 -10.70 26.51
N PRO A 37 -7.15 -10.50 27.58
CA PRO A 37 -5.71 -10.21 27.47
C PRO A 37 -4.95 -11.29 26.67
N LEU A 38 -5.39 -12.54 26.73
CA LEU A 38 -4.82 -13.65 25.97
C LEU A 38 -5.24 -13.65 24.50
N GLY A 39 -6.28 -12.89 24.15
CA GLY A 39 -6.74 -12.73 22.75
C GLY A 39 -5.86 -11.78 21.92
N ARG A 40 -4.86 -11.15 22.52
CA ARG A 40 -3.90 -10.28 21.81
C ARG A 40 -2.48 -10.80 21.97
N GLU A 41 -1.81 -11.07 20.86
CA GLU A 41 -0.42 -11.49 20.82
C GLU A 41 0.38 -10.62 19.85
N ASP A 42 1.40 -9.93 20.38
CA ASP A 42 2.28 -9.09 19.57
C ASP A 42 3.57 -9.84 19.20
N LYS A 43 3.82 -10.02 17.90
CA LYS A 43 5.01 -10.71 17.38
C LYS A 43 5.83 -9.80 16.47
N LEU A 44 7.16 -9.96 16.50
CA LEU A 44 8.03 -9.34 15.53
C LEU A 44 7.85 -10.01 14.17
N MET A 45 7.61 -9.22 13.13
CA MET A 45 7.61 -9.72 11.76
C MET A 45 9.04 -9.90 11.27
N GLY A 46 9.40 -11.15 10.95
CA GLY A 46 10.62 -11.46 10.21
C GLY A 46 10.41 -11.16 8.72
N ILE A 47 10.69 -9.95 8.28
CA ILE A 47 10.84 -9.68 6.84
C ILE A 47 12.23 -10.16 6.45
N GLY A 48 12.30 -11.29 5.75
CA GLY A 48 13.55 -11.84 5.25
C GLY A 48 14.26 -10.85 4.32
N GLY A 49 15.57 -10.64 4.52
CA GLY A 49 16.39 -9.80 3.65
C GLY A 49 17.00 -8.58 4.34
N ALA A 50 17.55 -7.66 3.55
CA ALA A 50 18.40 -6.53 3.95
C ALA A 50 17.77 -5.50 4.92
N PHE A 51 16.51 -5.67 5.30
CA PHE A 51 15.76 -4.72 6.14
C PHE A 51 15.75 -5.05 7.64
N ARG A 52 16.79 -5.65 8.17
CA ARG A 52 16.94 -5.95 9.61
C ARG A 52 16.82 -4.73 10.56
N LYS A 53 16.83 -3.51 10.04
CA LYS A 53 16.85 -2.29 10.89
C LYS A 53 15.45 -1.79 11.30
N LYS A 54 14.35 -2.14 10.59
CA LYS A 54 12.99 -1.81 11.01
C LYS A 54 12.30 -3.05 11.55
N LYS A 55 12.18 -3.14 12.87
CA LYS A 55 11.37 -4.15 13.54
C LYS A 55 9.90 -3.78 13.37
N TRP A 56 9.19 -4.53 12.57
CA TRP A 56 7.75 -4.41 12.41
C TRP A 56 7.08 -5.32 13.43
N ILE A 57 6.07 -4.82 14.12
CA ILE A 57 5.30 -5.61 15.08
C ILE A 57 3.95 -5.90 14.43
N ARG A 58 3.59 -7.17 14.40
CA ARG A 58 2.29 -7.65 14.00
C ARG A 58 1.52 -8.04 15.26
N SER A 59 0.29 -7.53 15.42
CA SER A 59 -0.61 -7.97 16.49
C SER A 59 -1.58 -9.00 15.93
N ARG A 60 -1.60 -10.20 16.50
CA ARG A 60 -2.65 -11.19 16.30
C ARG A 60 -3.77 -10.89 17.29
N LEU A 61 -4.97 -10.65 16.79
CA LEU A 61 -6.16 -10.39 17.60
C LEU A 61 -7.19 -11.49 17.36
N GLN A 62 -7.72 -12.05 18.42
CA GLN A 62 -8.72 -13.10 18.40
C GLN A 62 -10.01 -12.63 19.07
N GLY A 63 -11.16 -13.05 18.50
CA GLY A 63 -12.47 -12.85 19.10
C GLY A 63 -12.78 -13.83 20.26
N PRO A 64 -13.82 -13.54 21.07
CA PRO A 64 -14.65 -12.35 20.94
C PRO A 64 -13.92 -11.10 21.45
N SER A 65 -13.81 -10.08 20.62
CA SER A 65 -13.13 -8.84 20.99
C SER A 65 -13.55 -7.67 20.09
N SER A 66 -13.33 -6.45 20.55
CA SER A 66 -13.49 -5.25 19.72
C SER A 66 -12.33 -4.29 19.94
N PHE A 67 -11.98 -3.55 18.91
CA PHE A 67 -10.90 -2.58 19.00
C PHE A 67 -11.10 -1.39 18.08
N LEU A 68 -10.43 -0.29 18.41
CA LEU A 68 -10.41 0.92 17.63
C LEU A 68 -9.05 1.05 16.94
N LEU A 69 -9.07 1.21 15.63
CA LEU A 69 -7.92 1.61 14.84
C LEU A 69 -7.95 3.10 14.57
N GLY A 70 -6.89 3.81 14.95
CA GLY A 70 -6.70 5.20 14.58
C GLY A 70 -6.26 5.30 13.11
N LEU A 71 -6.86 6.23 12.39
CA LEU A 71 -6.47 6.57 11.03
C LEU A 71 -5.70 7.90 11.03
N PRO A 72 -4.65 8.05 10.23
CA PRO A 72 -4.04 9.35 10.01
C PRO A 72 -5.06 10.33 9.41
N ALA A 73 -4.90 11.62 9.70
CA ALA A 73 -5.79 12.64 9.14
C ALA A 73 -5.81 12.59 7.60
N GLY A 74 -7.01 12.65 7.00
CA GLY A 74 -7.19 12.57 5.56
C GLY A 74 -7.16 11.15 4.97
N TYR A 75 -7.02 10.11 5.81
CA TYR A 75 -7.10 8.73 5.35
C TYR A 75 -8.50 8.16 5.52
N SER A 76 -8.91 7.37 4.51
CA SER A 76 -10.11 6.54 4.50
C SER A 76 -9.73 5.08 4.71
N PHE A 77 -10.66 4.32 5.26
CA PHE A 77 -10.50 2.88 5.47
C PHE A 77 -11.47 2.10 4.59
N GLN A 78 -11.00 1.01 3.99
CA GLN A 78 -11.84 0.06 3.25
C GLN A 78 -11.46 -1.38 3.61
N ALA A 79 -12.47 -2.23 3.72
CA ALA A 79 -12.30 -3.68 3.84
C ALA A 79 -12.55 -4.32 2.48
N LEU A 80 -11.57 -5.07 1.99
CA LEU A 80 -11.63 -5.79 0.72
C LEU A 80 -11.80 -7.28 1.00
N ASP A 81 -12.71 -7.91 0.28
CA ASP A 81 -12.84 -9.38 0.27
C ASP A 81 -11.87 -9.96 -0.77
N ILE A 82 -10.92 -10.76 -0.31
CA ILE A 82 -9.89 -11.41 -1.13
C ILE A 82 -10.28 -12.86 -1.34
N GLY A 83 -10.38 -13.28 -2.61
CA GLY A 83 -10.65 -14.66 -2.99
C GLY A 83 -9.39 -15.52 -3.14
N GLU A 84 -9.57 -16.84 -3.30
CA GLU A 84 -8.47 -17.80 -3.46
C GLU A 84 -7.56 -17.47 -4.66
N GLY A 85 -8.12 -17.03 -5.76
CA GLY A 85 -7.40 -16.71 -7.00
C GLY A 85 -6.78 -15.32 -7.06
N SER A 86 -6.80 -14.55 -5.98
CA SER A 86 -6.25 -13.19 -6.00
C SER A 86 -4.75 -13.21 -6.26
N ASN A 87 -4.32 -12.44 -7.27
CA ASN A 87 -2.92 -12.24 -7.64
C ASN A 87 -2.44 -10.79 -7.42
N LEU A 88 -3.16 -10.01 -6.62
CA LEU A 88 -2.83 -8.62 -6.38
C LEU A 88 -1.62 -8.45 -5.45
N LEU A 89 -0.72 -7.58 -5.87
CA LEU A 89 0.40 -7.08 -5.07
C LEU A 89 0.03 -5.72 -4.48
N PHE A 90 -0.09 -5.67 -3.17
CA PHE A 90 -0.39 -4.45 -2.42
C PHE A 90 0.88 -3.73 -1.98
N ASP A 91 0.85 -2.42 -1.97
CA ASP A 91 1.83 -1.65 -1.23
C ASP A 91 1.62 -1.86 0.27
N PHE A 92 2.68 -2.31 0.95
CA PHE A 92 2.62 -2.66 2.37
C PHE A 92 2.12 -1.52 3.27
N GLN A 93 2.44 -0.28 2.91
CA GLN A 93 2.04 0.90 3.71
C GLN A 93 0.53 1.13 3.75
N HIS A 94 -0.20 0.63 2.76
CA HIS A 94 -1.66 0.74 2.70
C HIS A 94 -2.39 -0.37 3.48
N VAL A 95 -1.72 -1.46 3.82
CA VAL A 95 -2.35 -2.61 4.47
C VAL A 95 -2.32 -2.47 5.98
N VAL A 96 -3.48 -2.48 6.61
CA VAL A 96 -3.64 -2.35 8.06
C VAL A 96 -3.79 -3.70 8.74
N PHE A 97 -4.65 -4.57 8.19
CA PHE A 97 -4.85 -5.92 8.72
C PHE A 97 -5.22 -6.92 7.62
N PHE A 98 -5.11 -8.20 7.94
CA PHE A 98 -5.62 -9.30 7.13
C PHE A 98 -6.12 -10.46 8.02
N SER A 99 -7.08 -11.26 7.50
CA SER A 99 -7.62 -12.44 8.19
C SER A 99 -6.58 -13.55 8.31
N GLU A 100 -6.62 -14.36 9.36
CA GLU A 100 -5.63 -15.43 9.64
C GLU A 100 -5.57 -16.52 8.56
N GLY A 101 -6.68 -16.84 7.90
CA GLY A 101 -6.71 -17.81 6.79
C GLY A 101 -5.95 -17.41 5.53
N MET A 102 -5.48 -16.18 5.46
CA MET A 102 -4.77 -15.64 4.31
C MET A 102 -3.27 -15.85 4.41
N ASN A 103 -2.65 -16.19 3.28
CA ASN A 103 -1.20 -16.22 3.13
C ASN A 103 -0.67 -14.88 2.65
N ALA A 104 0.28 -14.32 3.38
CA ALA A 104 0.97 -13.09 3.03
C ALA A 104 2.39 -13.39 2.56
N ARG A 105 2.73 -13.06 1.31
CA ARG A 105 4.08 -13.22 0.74
C ARG A 105 4.63 -11.86 0.34
N SER A 106 5.77 -11.50 0.89
CA SER A 106 6.45 -10.26 0.50
C SER A 106 7.25 -10.45 -0.79
N LYS A 107 7.15 -9.47 -1.69
CA LYS A 107 7.96 -9.35 -2.90
C LYS A 107 8.74 -8.04 -2.81
N VAL A 108 10.05 -8.15 -2.79
CA VAL A 108 10.93 -6.97 -2.78
C VAL A 108 11.11 -6.51 -4.23
N LEU A 109 10.82 -5.25 -4.50
CA LEU A 109 11.08 -4.66 -5.80
C LEU A 109 12.58 -4.60 -6.09
N LYS A 110 12.97 -4.67 -7.37
CA LYS A 110 14.38 -4.56 -7.77
C LYS A 110 14.97 -3.27 -7.21
N LEU A 111 16.19 -3.33 -6.66
CA LEU A 111 16.86 -2.23 -5.97
C LEU A 111 16.82 -0.88 -6.71
N LYS A 112 16.99 -0.88 -8.03
CA LYS A 112 16.94 0.34 -8.85
C LYS A 112 15.57 1.04 -8.75
N THR A 113 14.48 0.28 -8.86
CA THR A 113 13.11 0.80 -8.77
C THR A 113 12.79 1.24 -7.34
N ALA A 114 13.19 0.45 -6.36
CA ALA A 114 12.98 0.72 -4.95
C ALA A 114 13.65 2.03 -4.48
N TRP A 115 14.81 2.35 -5.03
CA TRP A 115 15.56 3.56 -4.68
C TRP A 115 14.87 4.84 -5.18
N ILE A 116 14.27 4.78 -6.36
CA ILE A 116 13.56 5.91 -6.98
C ILE A 116 12.19 6.13 -6.33
N THR A 117 11.51 5.04 -5.95
CA THR A 117 10.13 5.11 -5.45
C THR A 117 10.03 5.25 -3.94
N LYS A 118 11.10 4.96 -3.21
CA LYS A 118 11.10 4.76 -1.74
C LYS A 118 10.14 3.64 -1.28
N GLU A 119 9.53 2.93 -2.21
CA GLU A 119 8.61 1.82 -1.99
C GLU A 119 9.37 0.52 -2.17
N LEU A 120 9.65 -0.18 -1.09
CA LEU A 120 10.54 -1.34 -1.11
C LEU A 120 9.81 -2.66 -1.09
N ILE A 121 8.60 -2.68 -0.53
CA ILE A 121 7.92 -3.92 -0.19
C ILE A 121 6.52 -3.93 -0.77
N ARG A 122 6.26 -4.89 -1.65
CA ARG A 122 4.92 -5.28 -2.07
C ARG A 122 4.55 -6.59 -1.39
N VAL A 123 3.29 -6.75 -1.02
CA VAL A 123 2.80 -7.96 -0.38
C VAL A 123 1.66 -8.54 -1.19
N LYS A 124 1.80 -9.82 -1.54
CA LYS A 124 0.72 -10.61 -2.10
C LYS A 124 -0.07 -11.24 -0.97
N PHE A 125 -1.38 -11.05 -1.01
CA PHE A 125 -2.31 -11.76 -0.16
C PHE A 125 -3.08 -12.78 -1.00
N SER A 126 -3.15 -14.01 -0.53
CA SER A 126 -3.86 -15.11 -1.20
C SER A 126 -4.60 -15.95 -0.17
N GLY A 127 -5.69 -16.58 -0.61
CA GLY A 127 -6.64 -17.29 0.24
C GLY A 127 -7.86 -16.43 0.59
N PRO A 128 -9.00 -17.06 0.91
CA PRO A 128 -10.21 -16.34 1.23
C PRO A 128 -10.07 -15.57 2.54
N GLY A 129 -10.51 -14.32 2.55
CA GLY A 129 -10.47 -13.52 3.77
C GLY A 129 -10.66 -12.03 3.52
N LYS A 130 -10.61 -11.27 4.60
CA LYS A 130 -10.74 -9.80 4.57
C LYS A 130 -9.39 -9.14 4.72
N LEU A 131 -9.16 -8.12 3.90
CA LEU A 131 -7.99 -7.26 3.92
C LEU A 131 -8.42 -5.83 4.24
N GLY A 132 -7.92 -5.25 5.31
CA GLY A 132 -8.13 -3.84 5.64
C GLY A 132 -7.07 -2.97 4.98
N VAL A 133 -7.50 -1.99 4.19
CA VAL A 133 -6.61 -1.03 3.55
C VAL A 133 -6.95 0.40 3.94
N ILE A 134 -5.94 1.26 3.97
CA ILE A 134 -6.08 2.70 4.16
C ILE A 134 -5.57 3.44 2.93
N THR A 135 -6.28 4.47 2.54
CA THR A 135 -5.97 5.31 1.38
C THR A 135 -6.18 6.78 1.71
N VAL A 136 -5.48 7.64 1.01
CA VAL A 136 -5.81 9.07 1.01
C VAL A 136 -6.96 9.27 0.04
N GLY A 137 -8.12 9.72 0.52
CA GLY A 137 -9.36 9.74 -0.26
C GLY A 137 -9.91 8.34 -0.51
N ASP A 138 -10.72 8.19 -1.55
CA ASP A 138 -11.39 6.94 -1.89
C ASP A 138 -10.47 5.98 -2.66
N LEU A 139 -10.83 4.71 -2.67
CA LEU A 139 -10.20 3.69 -3.48
C LEU A 139 -10.96 3.50 -4.80
N ALA A 140 -10.30 3.81 -5.90
CA ALA A 140 -10.82 3.58 -7.25
C ALA A 140 -10.21 2.33 -7.85
N THR A 141 -10.96 1.67 -8.74
CA THR A 141 -10.48 0.49 -9.48
C THR A 141 -10.47 0.79 -10.98
N MET A 142 -9.35 0.51 -11.63
CA MET A 142 -9.22 0.53 -13.08
C MET A 142 -8.81 -0.84 -13.60
N GLN A 143 -9.26 -1.21 -14.81
CA GLN A 143 -8.87 -2.47 -15.44
C GLN A 143 -7.66 -2.25 -16.34
N LEU A 144 -6.68 -3.15 -16.27
CA LEU A 144 -5.57 -3.19 -17.22
C LEU A 144 -6.01 -3.77 -18.56
N ASP A 145 -5.39 -3.23 -19.59
CA ASP A 145 -5.47 -3.73 -20.95
C ASP A 145 -4.06 -4.19 -21.40
N PRO A 146 -3.93 -5.35 -22.05
CA PRO A 146 -2.63 -5.84 -22.50
C PRO A 146 -2.03 -4.98 -23.63
N GLU A 147 -2.85 -4.28 -24.40
CA GLU A 147 -2.39 -3.45 -25.53
C GLU A 147 -2.20 -1.99 -25.12
N ILE A 148 -3.14 -1.45 -24.33
CA ILE A 148 -3.17 -0.04 -23.95
C ILE A 148 -2.55 0.15 -22.56
N PRO A 149 -1.42 0.88 -22.43
CA PRO A 149 -0.81 1.08 -21.13
C PRO A 149 -1.63 2.03 -20.24
N LEU A 150 -1.78 1.65 -18.95
CA LEU A 150 -2.30 2.52 -17.92
C LEU A 150 -1.15 3.28 -17.28
N PHE A 151 -1.28 4.61 -17.18
CA PHE A 151 -0.33 5.46 -16.47
C PHE A 151 -0.95 5.90 -15.15
N VAL A 152 -0.26 5.62 -14.04
CA VAL A 152 -0.72 5.91 -12.68
C VAL A 152 0.33 6.75 -11.97
N ASP A 153 -0.10 7.82 -11.32
CA ASP A 153 0.79 8.60 -10.46
C ASP A 153 1.47 7.67 -9.45
N LYS A 154 2.76 7.92 -9.23
CA LYS A 154 3.58 7.09 -8.35
C LYS A 154 2.95 6.93 -6.96
N SER A 155 2.42 8.01 -6.40
CA SER A 155 1.85 8.04 -5.05
C SER A 155 0.41 7.51 -4.99
N ALA A 156 -0.24 7.29 -6.14
CA ALA A 156 -1.62 6.86 -6.18
C ALA A 156 -1.79 5.33 -6.27
N LEU A 157 -0.75 4.58 -6.60
CA LEU A 157 -0.83 3.14 -6.84
C LEU A 157 -0.88 2.34 -5.53
N VAL A 158 -2.03 1.75 -5.21
CA VAL A 158 -2.26 0.93 -4.00
C VAL A 158 -1.97 -0.55 -4.26
N ALA A 159 -2.53 -1.12 -5.34
CA ALA A 159 -2.30 -2.52 -5.71
C ALA A 159 -2.40 -2.73 -7.22
N TYR A 160 -1.76 -3.80 -7.71
CA TYR A 160 -1.79 -4.21 -9.12
C TYR A 160 -1.56 -5.73 -9.25
N PRO A 161 -1.96 -6.37 -10.37
CA PRO A 161 -1.73 -7.79 -10.59
C PRO A 161 -0.24 -8.15 -10.63
N GLU A 162 0.12 -9.29 -10.03
CA GLU A 162 1.52 -9.74 -9.93
C GLU A 162 2.18 -10.01 -11.29
N ASP A 163 1.40 -10.42 -12.25
CA ASP A 163 1.79 -10.73 -13.63
C ASP A 163 1.78 -9.49 -14.55
N ALA A 164 1.28 -8.36 -14.07
CA ALA A 164 1.33 -7.13 -14.84
C ALA A 164 2.78 -6.65 -15.04
N SER A 165 3.04 -6.18 -16.25
CA SER A 165 4.28 -5.46 -16.56
C SER A 165 4.20 -4.07 -15.95
N ILE A 166 5.15 -3.74 -15.07
CA ILE A 166 5.21 -2.44 -14.40
C ILE A 166 6.57 -1.78 -14.60
N HIS A 167 6.56 -0.55 -15.09
CA HIS A 167 7.75 0.25 -15.32
C HIS A 167 7.56 1.67 -14.81
N LEU A 168 8.62 2.25 -14.27
CA LEU A 168 8.65 3.65 -13.92
C LEU A 168 8.97 4.47 -15.17
N THR A 169 8.20 5.50 -15.44
CA THR A 169 8.37 6.37 -16.60
C THR A 169 8.14 7.83 -16.23
N VAL A 170 8.75 8.73 -16.99
CA VAL A 170 8.40 10.15 -16.95
C VAL A 170 7.40 10.38 -18.07
N TYR A 171 6.18 10.75 -17.71
CA TYR A 171 5.13 11.02 -18.66
C TYR A 171 4.99 12.54 -18.88
N GLY A 172 4.91 12.92 -20.16
CA GLY A 172 4.65 14.29 -20.58
C GLY A 172 5.62 14.81 -21.64
N ASN A 173 5.37 16.04 -22.06
CA ASN A 173 6.25 16.78 -22.97
C ASN A 173 7.47 17.37 -22.23
N SER A 174 8.33 18.11 -22.92
CA SER A 174 9.54 18.73 -22.36
C SER A 174 9.27 19.63 -21.15
N LEU A 175 8.08 20.23 -21.05
CA LEU A 175 7.67 21.04 -19.91
C LEU A 175 7.32 20.16 -18.69
N ALA A 176 6.64 19.03 -18.92
CA ALA A 176 6.31 18.06 -17.85
C ALA A 176 7.56 17.38 -17.29
N SER A 177 8.58 17.14 -18.13
CA SER A 177 9.86 16.58 -17.69
C SER A 177 10.62 17.52 -16.74
N GLN A 178 10.42 18.83 -16.84
CA GLN A 178 11.01 19.80 -15.91
C GLN A 178 10.44 19.66 -14.50
N HIS A 179 9.20 19.21 -14.36
CA HIS A 179 8.55 18.96 -13.06
C HIS A 179 8.67 17.50 -12.60
N MET A 180 9.32 16.63 -13.41
CA MET A 180 9.60 15.22 -13.09
C MET A 180 8.38 14.45 -12.55
N ASN A 181 7.26 14.51 -13.28
CA ASN A 181 6.08 13.69 -12.97
C ASN A 181 6.39 12.22 -13.29
N VAL A 182 6.89 11.53 -12.29
CA VAL A 182 7.20 10.10 -12.37
C VAL A 182 5.91 9.31 -12.18
N GLN A 183 5.62 8.45 -13.15
CA GLN A 183 4.42 7.62 -13.15
C GLN A 183 4.77 6.15 -13.33
N TRP A 184 3.90 5.29 -12.84
CA TRP A 184 3.89 3.88 -13.17
C TRP A 184 3.20 3.68 -14.51
N LYS A 185 3.89 3.04 -15.45
CA LYS A 185 3.31 2.51 -16.69
C LYS A 185 3.04 1.03 -16.47
N LEU A 186 1.76 0.64 -16.52
CA LEU A 186 1.30 -0.72 -16.33
C LEU A 186 0.69 -1.26 -17.62
N LYS A 187 0.93 -2.55 -17.90
CA LYS A 187 0.29 -3.32 -18.96
C LYS A 187 -0.02 -4.72 -18.45
N GLY A 188 -1.11 -5.33 -18.91
CA GLY A 188 -1.52 -6.67 -18.51
C GLY A 188 -3.03 -6.79 -18.43
N SER A 189 -3.51 -7.69 -17.58
CA SER A 189 -4.94 -7.92 -17.36
C SER A 189 -5.24 -7.91 -15.88
N GLY A 190 -6.44 -7.46 -15.51
CA GLY A 190 -6.93 -7.44 -14.14
C GLY A 190 -6.99 -6.06 -13.51
N PRO A 191 -7.47 -5.97 -12.26
CA PRO A 191 -7.74 -4.71 -11.59
C PRO A 191 -6.49 -4.05 -11.03
N VAL A 192 -6.42 -2.73 -11.15
CA VAL A 192 -5.46 -1.86 -10.47
C VAL A 192 -6.23 -1.02 -9.46
N LEU A 193 -5.77 -1.00 -8.23
CA LEU A 193 -6.35 -0.21 -7.15
C LEU A 193 -5.57 1.08 -6.98
N ILE A 194 -6.28 2.21 -6.97
CA ILE A 194 -5.72 3.55 -7.00
C ILE A 194 -6.40 4.40 -5.93
N GLN A 195 -5.62 5.08 -5.09
CA GLN A 195 -6.17 6.08 -4.18
C GLN A 195 -6.44 7.40 -4.91
N THR A 196 -7.57 8.02 -4.64
CA THR A 196 -8.02 9.23 -5.34
C THR A 196 -7.56 10.53 -4.70
N GLY A 197 -7.20 10.50 -3.42
CA GLY A 197 -6.64 11.64 -2.71
C GLY A 197 -5.16 11.82 -3.03
N SER A 198 -4.73 13.06 -3.09
CA SER A 198 -3.31 13.39 -3.14
C SER A 198 -2.78 13.61 -1.72
N GLN A 199 -1.70 12.93 -1.33
CA GLN A 199 -0.86 13.46 -0.26
C GLN A 199 -0.42 14.85 -0.69
N ASP A 200 -0.49 15.82 0.23
CA ASP A 200 -0.31 17.23 -0.06
C ASP A 200 0.95 17.49 -0.89
N ARG A 201 0.77 17.60 -2.22
CA ARG A 201 1.86 17.86 -3.18
C ARG A 201 2.61 19.15 -2.86
N GLN A 202 1.98 20.07 -2.13
CA GLN A 202 2.61 21.33 -1.73
C GLN A 202 3.63 21.11 -0.62
N LEU A 203 3.38 20.18 0.32
CA LEU A 203 4.33 19.84 1.36
C LEU A 203 5.52 19.06 0.79
N GLU A 204 5.27 18.07 -0.08
CA GLU A 204 6.33 17.36 -0.80
C GLU A 204 7.13 18.29 -1.71
N ALA A 205 6.50 19.23 -2.40
CA ALA A 205 7.18 20.22 -3.21
C ALA A 205 8.08 21.13 -2.37
N LYS A 206 7.60 21.64 -1.23
CA LYS A 206 8.39 22.49 -0.32
C LYS A 206 9.58 21.73 0.30
N LEU A 207 9.41 20.44 0.64
CA LEU A 207 10.48 19.59 1.17
C LEU A 207 11.46 19.12 0.09
N SER A 208 11.09 19.21 -1.19
CA SER A 208 11.90 18.73 -2.32
C SER A 208 12.58 19.88 -3.10
N GLU A 209 12.30 21.14 -2.77
CA GLU A 209 12.84 22.29 -3.52
C GLU A 209 14.37 22.39 -3.51
N ASP A 210 15.06 21.81 -2.52
CA ASP A 210 16.52 21.91 -2.39
C ASP A 210 17.29 20.57 -2.51
N GLY A 211 16.67 19.51 -3.00
CA GLY A 211 17.32 18.21 -3.03
C GLY A 211 18.37 18.05 -4.13
N TRP A 212 19.67 17.88 -3.75
CA TRP A 212 20.75 17.38 -4.62
C TRP A 212 20.33 16.16 -5.46
N PHE A 213 19.33 15.43 -5.02
CA PHE A 213 18.72 14.27 -5.65
C PHE A 213 17.95 14.61 -6.95
N LYS A 214 17.28 15.77 -7.01
CA LYS A 214 16.66 16.27 -8.27
C LYS A 214 17.71 16.62 -9.31
N ARG A 215 18.86 17.14 -8.89
CA ARG A 215 19.98 17.42 -9.80
C ARG A 215 20.58 16.13 -10.35
N LEU A 216 20.80 15.13 -9.49
CA LEU A 216 21.35 13.83 -9.89
C LEU A 216 20.41 13.08 -10.86
N LEU A 217 19.09 13.08 -10.60
CA LEU A 217 18.12 12.50 -11.51
C LEU A 217 18.04 13.23 -12.85
N ARG A 218 18.19 14.54 -12.86
CA ARG A 218 18.20 15.34 -14.11
C ARG A 218 19.43 15.02 -14.99
N GLU A 219 20.57 14.74 -14.35
CA GLU A 219 21.81 14.37 -15.06
C GLU A 219 21.82 12.91 -15.53
N LEU A 220 21.15 12.01 -14.80
CA LEU A 220 21.10 10.58 -15.11
C LEU A 220 19.99 10.18 -16.10
N LEU A 221 19.00 11.03 -16.31
CA LEU A 221 17.88 10.78 -17.21
C LEU A 221 18.03 11.67 -18.45
N PRO A 222 18.70 11.19 -19.52
CA PRO A 222 18.71 11.91 -20.79
C PRO A 222 17.27 12.01 -21.33
N PHE A 223 16.97 13.12 -21.99
CA PHE A 223 15.69 13.42 -22.63
C PHE A 223 15.20 12.22 -23.45
N GLY A 224 14.19 11.54 -22.98
CA GLY A 224 13.62 10.35 -23.60
C GLY A 224 13.11 9.37 -22.56
N SER A 225 12.11 8.61 -22.89
CA SER A 225 11.53 7.57 -22.04
C SER A 225 12.60 6.58 -21.56
N VAL A 226 13.01 6.69 -20.32
CA VAL A 226 13.92 5.72 -19.71
C VAL A 226 13.10 4.53 -19.27
N TYR A 227 13.22 3.42 -20.00
CA TYR A 227 12.68 2.13 -19.60
C TYR A 227 13.65 1.50 -18.60
N ILE A 228 13.28 1.44 -17.33
CA ILE A 228 14.01 0.68 -16.31
C ILE A 228 13.40 -0.73 -16.29
N LYS A 229 14.12 -1.68 -16.83
CA LYS A 229 13.73 -3.09 -16.91
C LYS A 229 14.10 -3.84 -15.62
#